data_4c908c1e77fa656311032d1dc91f2789
#
_entry.id   4c908c1e77fa656311032d1dc91f2789
#
_cell.length_a   1.000
_cell.length_b   1.000
_cell.length_c   1.000
_cell.angle_alpha   90.00
_cell.angle_beta   90.00
_cell.angle_gamma   90.00
#
_symmetry.space_group_name_H-M   'P 1'
#
loop_
_entity.id
_entity.type
_entity.pdbx_description
1 polymer ?
#
loop_
_entity_poly.entity_id
_entity_poly.type
_entity_poly.pdbx_seq_one_letter_code
_entity_poly.pdbx_strand_id
1 'polypeptide(L)'
;EQTVFYAKCLANDVPAAVEILADIIQNSSLAEPEIERERGVILREMQDVESNLQEVVFDHLHATAFQGTPLGQTILGPTKNIKKISKSDLQQYIKTHYQPARIVLSGAGGVEHSKLVDLASKHLGSLKNTALDVPELTPCRYTGSEIRVRDDSMPLAHVAVAVEGAGWTDADNIPLMVANTLIGAWDRSQGGGVNNASYLARAASCDNLCHSFQSFNTCYKDTGLWGIYFVGEPLQLDDMMYNIQKEWMKLCTTVTEGEVDRAKNLLKTNMLLQLDGTTPVCEDIGRQILCYNRRIPIHELDARIDAVSVQNVRDVCYKYLYDKCPVVAAVGPTEGLPDYTRIRGGMYWV
;
A
#
# COMPACT_ATOMS: atom_id res chain seq x y z
N GLU A 1 9.46 -1.40 1.27
CA GLU A 1 10.39 -1.89 0.25
C GLU A 1 11.31 -0.79 -0.29
N GLN A 2 10.90 0.46 -0.28
CA GLN A 2 11.63 1.58 -0.86
C GLN A 2 11.90 2.67 0.17
N THR A 3 13.05 3.32 0.09
CA THR A 3 13.38 4.53 0.84
C THR A 3 13.48 5.69 -0.14
N VAL A 4 12.86 6.82 0.16
CA VAL A 4 12.80 7.98 -0.72
C VAL A 4 13.37 9.20 -0.02
N PHE A 5 14.34 9.84 -0.66
CA PHE A 5 14.81 11.17 -0.32
C PHE A 5 14.35 12.13 -1.41
N TYR A 6 13.66 13.20 -1.06
CA TYR A 6 13.12 14.13 -2.04
C TYR A 6 13.41 15.58 -1.68
N ALA A 7 13.53 16.42 -2.71
CA ALA A 7 13.62 17.86 -2.57
C ALA A 7 12.70 18.54 -3.59
N LYS A 8 11.99 19.58 -3.17
CA LYS A 8 11.21 20.46 -4.05
C LYS A 8 11.86 21.83 -4.06
N CYS A 9 12.28 22.28 -5.25
CA CYS A 9 13.02 23.52 -5.43
C CYS A 9 12.60 24.24 -6.71
N LEU A 10 13.09 25.45 -6.91
CA LEU A 10 12.97 26.16 -8.19
C LEU A 10 13.92 25.53 -9.23
N ALA A 11 13.58 25.69 -10.52
CA ALA A 11 14.37 25.12 -11.62
C ALA A 11 15.86 25.51 -11.60
N ASN A 12 16.17 26.73 -11.16
CA ASN A 12 17.56 27.23 -11.07
C ASN A 12 18.34 26.56 -9.92
N ASP A 13 17.67 26.02 -8.91
CA ASP A 13 18.28 25.44 -7.72
C ASP A 13 18.43 23.92 -7.79
N VAL A 14 18.01 23.30 -8.90
CA VAL A 14 18.15 21.85 -9.13
C VAL A 14 19.59 21.34 -8.90
N PRO A 15 20.65 22.04 -9.37
CA PRO A 15 22.01 21.58 -9.10
C PRO A 15 22.35 21.50 -7.61
N ALA A 16 21.94 22.50 -6.82
CA ALA A 16 22.13 22.50 -5.36
C ALA A 16 21.30 21.40 -4.67
N ALA A 17 20.06 21.18 -5.12
CA ALA A 17 19.21 20.12 -4.58
C ALA A 17 19.81 18.73 -4.81
N VAL A 18 20.33 18.45 -6.01
CA VAL A 18 21.00 17.16 -6.33
C VAL A 18 22.28 17.00 -5.50
N GLU A 19 23.05 18.06 -5.31
CA GLU A 19 24.26 18.04 -4.47
C GLU A 19 23.92 17.69 -3.02
N ILE A 20 22.89 18.32 -2.44
CA ILE A 20 22.43 18.05 -1.07
C ILE A 20 21.92 16.59 -0.93
N LEU A 21 21.11 16.11 -1.86
CA LEU A 21 20.62 14.73 -1.83
C LEU A 21 21.79 13.72 -1.95
N ALA A 22 22.76 14.00 -2.79
CA ALA A 22 23.95 13.17 -2.94
C ALA A 22 24.79 13.16 -1.67
N ASP A 23 24.93 14.30 -0.99
CA ASP A 23 25.67 14.44 0.26
C ASP A 23 24.99 13.69 1.40
N ILE A 24 23.66 13.79 1.54
CA ILE A 24 22.89 13.02 2.53
C ILE A 24 23.14 11.52 2.38
N ILE A 25 23.16 11.01 1.14
CA ILE A 25 23.32 9.57 0.89
C ILE A 25 24.75 9.11 1.15
N GLN A 26 25.76 9.91 0.79
CA GLN A 26 27.17 9.50 0.79
C GLN A 26 27.94 9.88 2.05
N ASN A 27 27.64 11.04 2.64
CA ASN A 27 28.43 11.68 3.66
C ASN A 27 27.69 11.91 4.99
N SER A 28 26.63 11.16 5.25
CA SER A 28 25.88 11.27 6.52
C SER A 28 26.81 11.10 7.73
N SER A 29 26.87 12.10 8.62
CA SER A 29 27.79 12.13 9.74
C SER A 29 27.52 11.08 10.80
N LEU A 30 26.23 10.75 10.99
CA LEU A 30 25.74 9.78 11.99
C LEU A 30 26.37 10.05 13.37
N ALA A 31 26.38 11.32 13.81
CA ALA A 31 26.98 11.68 15.09
C ALA A 31 26.13 11.14 16.26
N GLU A 32 26.78 10.61 17.28
CA GLU A 32 26.10 10.00 18.45
C GLU A 32 25.01 10.92 19.08
N PRO A 33 25.24 12.23 19.27
CA PRO A 33 24.19 13.10 19.83
C PRO A 33 22.96 13.24 18.93
N GLU A 34 23.14 13.13 17.60
CA GLU A 34 22.06 13.19 16.62
C GLU A 34 21.27 11.89 16.63
N ILE A 35 21.95 10.75 16.69
CA ILE A 35 21.30 9.43 16.83
C ILE A 35 20.45 9.38 18.08
N GLU A 36 20.97 9.86 19.24
CA GLU A 36 20.21 9.88 20.49
C GLU A 36 18.97 10.83 20.41
N ARG A 37 19.11 11.96 19.73
CA ARG A 37 17.98 12.88 19.51
C ARG A 37 16.90 12.21 18.63
N GLU A 38 17.31 11.59 17.53
CA GLU A 38 16.40 10.92 16.60
C GLU A 38 15.69 9.73 17.24
N ARG A 39 16.35 9.00 18.12
CA ARG A 39 15.73 7.96 18.95
C ARG A 39 14.50 8.45 19.71
N GLY A 40 14.63 9.64 20.31
CA GLY A 40 13.53 10.30 21.01
C GLY A 40 12.41 10.78 20.07
N VAL A 41 12.75 11.13 18.83
CA VAL A 41 11.77 11.49 17.79
C VAL A 41 10.98 10.26 17.36
N ILE A 42 11.66 9.17 16.99
CA ILE A 42 11.03 7.91 16.57
C ILE A 42 10.10 7.33 17.65
N LEU A 43 10.50 7.38 18.92
CA LEU A 43 9.66 6.90 20.02
C LEU A 43 8.38 7.74 20.21
N ARG A 44 8.42 9.03 19.90
CA ARG A 44 7.21 9.89 19.89
C ARG A 44 6.35 9.61 18.66
N GLU A 45 6.96 9.47 17.51
CA GLU A 45 6.27 9.10 16.27
C GLU A 45 5.52 7.76 16.44
N MET A 46 6.10 6.77 17.13
CA MET A 46 5.39 5.53 17.48
C MET A 46 4.13 5.79 18.31
N GLN A 47 4.17 6.71 19.28
CA GLN A 47 2.98 7.06 20.07
C GLN A 47 1.91 7.76 19.22
N ASP A 48 2.33 8.58 18.26
CA ASP A 48 1.41 9.24 17.33
C ASP A 48 0.74 8.20 16.40
N VAL A 49 1.50 7.23 15.87
CA VAL A 49 0.96 6.12 15.07
C VAL A 49 -0.01 5.25 15.87
N GLU A 50 0.29 4.96 17.15
CA GLU A 50 -0.62 4.22 18.02
C GLU A 50 -1.98 4.91 18.21
N SER A 51 -2.06 6.22 18.01
CA SER A 51 -3.31 6.97 18.03
C SER A 51 -4.10 6.92 16.72
N ASN A 52 -3.47 6.54 15.61
CA ASN A 52 -4.10 6.36 14.30
C ASN A 52 -4.56 4.91 14.12
N LEU A 53 -5.80 4.64 14.47
CA LEU A 53 -6.36 3.28 14.47
C LEU A 53 -6.32 2.60 13.10
N GLN A 54 -6.39 3.36 12.00
CA GLN A 54 -6.24 2.81 10.66
C GLN A 54 -4.82 2.24 10.47
N GLU A 55 -3.79 2.99 10.80
CA GLU A 55 -2.40 2.53 10.70
C GLU A 55 -2.14 1.31 11.59
N VAL A 56 -2.65 1.34 12.82
CA VAL A 56 -2.55 0.21 13.76
C VAL A 56 -3.19 -1.07 13.19
N VAL A 57 -4.38 -0.95 12.60
CA VAL A 57 -5.06 -2.09 11.96
C VAL A 57 -4.26 -2.61 10.76
N PHE A 58 -3.69 -1.72 9.93
CA PHE A 58 -2.87 -2.14 8.80
C PHE A 58 -1.55 -2.77 9.22
N ASP A 59 -0.91 -2.31 10.30
CA ASP A 59 0.26 -2.97 10.88
C ASP A 59 -0.09 -4.38 11.38
N HIS A 60 -1.20 -4.53 12.09
CA HIS A 60 -1.70 -5.83 12.52
C HIS A 60 -2.05 -6.73 11.33
N LEU A 61 -2.64 -6.18 10.28
CA LEU A 61 -2.97 -6.92 9.05
C LEU A 61 -1.71 -7.49 8.40
N HIS A 62 -0.67 -6.67 8.24
CA HIS A 62 0.60 -7.11 7.66
C HIS A 62 1.33 -8.13 8.55
N ALA A 63 1.40 -7.88 9.86
CA ALA A 63 2.00 -8.82 10.80
C ALA A 63 1.31 -10.19 10.78
N THR A 64 0.00 -10.21 10.57
CA THR A 64 -0.81 -11.42 10.51
C THR A 64 -0.73 -12.11 9.14
N ALA A 65 -0.77 -11.33 8.06
CA ALA A 65 -0.70 -11.83 6.68
C ALA A 65 0.67 -12.43 6.34
N PHE A 66 1.76 -11.84 6.85
CA PHE A 66 3.13 -12.17 6.46
C PHE A 66 3.98 -12.61 7.65
N GLN A 67 3.40 -13.49 8.48
CA GLN A 67 4.04 -13.97 9.71
C GLN A 67 5.44 -14.56 9.46
N GLY A 68 6.41 -14.08 10.26
CA GLY A 68 7.78 -14.56 10.18
C GLY A 68 8.58 -14.07 8.97
N THR A 69 8.04 -13.17 8.18
CA THR A 69 8.71 -12.54 7.03
C THR A 69 9.04 -11.06 7.33
N PRO A 70 9.99 -10.45 6.61
CA PRO A 70 10.30 -9.02 6.78
C PRO A 70 9.09 -8.10 6.56
N LEU A 71 8.19 -8.44 5.63
CA LEU A 71 7.00 -7.65 5.31
C LEU A 71 5.97 -7.61 6.44
N GLY A 72 5.99 -8.60 7.34
CA GLY A 72 5.15 -8.61 8.54
C GLY A 72 5.68 -7.76 9.70
N GLN A 73 6.79 -7.05 9.52
CA GLN A 73 7.36 -6.18 10.55
C GLN A 73 6.96 -4.72 10.32
N THR A 74 6.72 -4.00 11.42
CA THR A 74 6.41 -2.57 11.34
C THR A 74 7.61 -1.76 10.87
N ILE A 75 7.36 -0.66 10.16
CA ILE A 75 8.42 0.22 9.62
C ILE A 75 9.25 0.83 10.75
N LEU A 76 8.62 1.31 11.81
CA LEU A 76 9.30 1.93 12.94
C LEU A 76 10.06 0.91 13.80
N GLY A 77 9.69 -0.37 13.73
CA GLY A 77 10.31 -1.44 14.47
C GLY A 77 9.96 -1.45 15.96
N PRO A 78 10.38 -2.48 16.70
CA PRO A 78 10.09 -2.58 18.12
C PRO A 78 10.97 -1.62 18.94
N THR A 79 10.41 -1.02 19.99
CA THR A 79 11.08 -0.11 20.95
C THR A 79 12.47 -0.64 21.43
N LYS A 80 12.57 -1.96 21.62
CA LYS A 80 13.83 -2.60 22.02
C LYS A 80 14.96 -2.40 21.00
N ASN A 81 14.62 -2.48 19.70
CA ASN A 81 15.59 -2.27 18.62
C ASN A 81 15.95 -0.79 18.51
N ILE A 82 14.96 0.10 18.54
CA ILE A 82 15.20 1.55 18.49
C ILE A 82 16.17 1.99 19.57
N LYS A 83 16.02 1.47 20.80
CA LYS A 83 16.91 1.78 21.92
C LYS A 83 18.33 1.18 21.79
N LYS A 84 18.54 0.17 20.94
CA LYS A 84 19.80 -0.55 20.82
C LYS A 84 20.60 -0.25 19.56
N ILE A 85 19.96 0.22 18.49
CA ILE A 85 20.63 0.54 17.22
C ILE A 85 21.79 1.49 17.49
N SER A 86 22.98 1.11 17.03
CA SER A 86 24.20 1.87 17.18
C SER A 86 24.62 2.51 15.86
N LYS A 87 25.58 3.43 15.92
CA LYS A 87 26.22 4.00 14.72
C LYS A 87 26.76 2.93 13.76
N SER A 88 27.35 1.87 14.31
CA SER A 88 27.89 0.76 13.50
C SER A 88 26.80 0.00 12.75
N ASP A 89 25.62 -0.16 13.34
CA ASP A 89 24.47 -0.82 12.69
C ASP A 89 23.99 0.02 11.52
N LEU A 90 23.88 1.34 11.71
CA LEU A 90 23.47 2.28 10.65
C LEU A 90 24.49 2.29 9.50
N GLN A 91 25.77 2.34 9.81
CA GLN A 91 26.82 2.27 8.80
C GLN A 91 26.81 0.95 8.02
N GLN A 92 26.59 -0.17 8.70
CA GLN A 92 26.47 -1.47 8.06
C GLN A 92 25.25 -1.52 7.15
N TYR A 93 24.12 -0.98 7.60
CA TYR A 93 22.89 -0.91 6.80
C TYR A 93 23.10 -0.10 5.52
N ILE A 94 23.67 1.11 5.63
CA ILE A 94 23.97 1.97 4.48
C ILE A 94 24.91 1.26 3.51
N LYS A 95 25.98 0.66 4.02
CA LYS A 95 26.94 -0.07 3.20
C LYS A 95 26.31 -1.25 2.43
N THR A 96 25.35 -1.93 3.04
CA THR A 96 24.69 -3.09 2.43
C THR A 96 23.59 -2.67 1.43
N HIS A 97 22.82 -1.65 1.75
CA HIS A 97 21.60 -1.33 1.02
C HIS A 97 21.70 -0.15 0.06
N TYR A 98 22.58 0.84 0.33
CA TYR A 98 22.72 2.04 -0.52
C TYR A 98 23.78 1.80 -1.60
N GLN A 99 23.45 0.90 -2.53
CA GLN A 99 24.32 0.52 -3.63
C GLN A 99 23.91 1.24 -4.92
N PRO A 100 24.84 1.65 -5.78
CA PRO A 100 24.53 2.37 -7.03
C PRO A 100 23.49 1.66 -7.90
N ALA A 101 23.58 0.34 -8.01
CA ALA A 101 22.64 -0.49 -8.79
C ALA A 101 21.20 -0.50 -8.24
N ARG A 102 20.99 0.02 -7.04
CA ARG A 102 19.68 0.06 -6.34
C ARG A 102 19.15 1.47 -6.15
N ILE A 103 19.88 2.49 -6.65
CA ILE A 103 19.51 3.90 -6.52
C ILE A 103 18.96 4.42 -7.84
N VAL A 104 17.82 5.08 -7.78
CA VAL A 104 17.21 5.79 -8.91
C VAL A 104 17.15 7.27 -8.57
N LEU A 105 17.72 8.12 -9.43
CA LEU A 105 17.52 9.56 -9.37
C LEU A 105 16.44 9.95 -10.38
N SER A 106 15.34 10.49 -9.89
CA SER A 106 14.24 10.99 -10.71
C SER A 106 14.09 12.50 -10.60
N GLY A 107 13.59 13.13 -11.64
CA GLY A 107 13.30 14.56 -11.65
C GLY A 107 12.08 14.86 -12.51
N ALA A 108 11.24 15.78 -12.05
CA ALA A 108 10.06 16.23 -12.78
C ALA A 108 9.89 17.75 -12.71
N GLY A 109 9.34 18.35 -13.75
CA GLY A 109 9.16 19.80 -13.87
C GLY A 109 10.24 20.46 -14.70
N GLY A 110 10.76 21.59 -14.24
CA GLY A 110 11.73 22.42 -14.98
C GLY A 110 13.15 21.87 -15.00
N VAL A 111 13.33 20.58 -15.32
CA VAL A 111 14.63 19.91 -15.40
C VAL A 111 14.82 19.21 -16.74
N GLU A 112 15.97 19.41 -17.37
CA GLU A 112 16.37 18.70 -18.59
C GLU A 112 17.10 17.41 -18.22
N HIS A 113 16.76 16.32 -18.90
CA HIS A 113 17.33 14.99 -18.64
C HIS A 113 18.87 14.98 -18.75
N SER A 114 19.43 15.59 -19.79
CA SER A 114 20.87 15.67 -19.98
C SER A 114 21.57 16.34 -18.80
N LYS A 115 21.02 17.46 -18.31
CA LYS A 115 21.56 18.15 -17.13
C LYS A 115 21.46 17.30 -15.88
N LEU A 116 20.35 16.55 -15.71
CA LEU A 116 20.21 15.66 -14.57
C LEU A 116 21.24 14.51 -14.62
N VAL A 117 21.52 13.97 -15.80
CA VAL A 117 22.56 12.95 -16.01
C VAL A 117 23.95 13.50 -15.67
N ASP A 118 24.28 14.74 -16.10
CA ASP A 118 25.55 15.38 -15.78
C ASP A 118 25.70 15.61 -14.27
N LEU A 119 24.67 16.08 -13.61
CA LEU A 119 24.63 16.26 -12.15
C LEU A 119 24.77 14.93 -11.40
N ALA A 120 24.06 13.89 -11.84
CA ALA A 120 24.20 12.55 -11.28
C ALA A 120 25.63 12.01 -11.43
N SER A 121 26.22 12.17 -12.61
CA SER A 121 27.61 11.75 -12.87
C SER A 121 28.60 12.51 -12.02
N LYS A 122 28.38 13.81 -11.81
CA LYS A 122 29.25 14.67 -10.98
C LYS A 122 29.17 14.32 -9.49
N HIS A 123 27.95 14.15 -8.95
CA HIS A 123 27.74 14.07 -7.51
C HIS A 123 27.57 12.63 -6.99
N LEU A 124 27.11 11.68 -7.82
CA LEU A 124 26.89 10.27 -7.45
C LEU A 124 27.86 9.30 -8.17
N GLY A 125 28.60 9.78 -9.17
CA GLY A 125 29.52 8.94 -9.96
C GLY A 125 30.68 8.32 -9.17
N SER A 126 30.97 8.83 -7.98
CA SER A 126 31.98 8.27 -7.06
C SER A 126 31.51 7.06 -6.25
N LEU A 127 30.18 6.82 -6.23
CA LEU A 127 29.62 5.66 -5.52
C LEU A 127 30.16 4.37 -6.12
N LYS A 128 30.82 3.57 -5.28
CA LYS A 128 31.36 2.27 -5.68
C LYS A 128 30.40 1.16 -5.28
N ASN A 129 30.25 0.19 -6.16
CA ASN A 129 29.54 -1.04 -5.82
C ASN A 129 30.42 -1.84 -4.85
N THR A 130 30.15 -1.73 -3.56
CA THR A 130 30.99 -2.31 -2.47
C THR A 130 30.43 -3.62 -1.93
N ALA A 131 29.20 -3.97 -2.25
CA ALA A 131 28.62 -5.23 -1.80
C ALA A 131 28.92 -6.34 -2.80
N LEU A 132 29.72 -7.29 -2.38
CA LEU A 132 29.86 -8.58 -3.05
C LEU A 132 28.61 -9.45 -2.82
N ASP A 133 27.86 -9.20 -1.73
CA ASP A 133 26.68 -9.95 -1.33
C ASP A 133 25.49 -8.99 -1.19
N VAL A 134 24.70 -8.84 -2.27
CA VAL A 134 23.36 -8.28 -2.16
C VAL A 134 22.50 -9.28 -1.39
N PRO A 135 21.83 -8.89 -0.30
CA PRO A 135 20.98 -9.81 0.44
C PRO A 135 19.96 -10.46 -0.50
N GLU A 136 19.96 -11.78 -0.58
CA GLU A 136 18.96 -12.51 -1.33
C GLU A 136 17.61 -12.31 -0.63
N LEU A 137 16.65 -11.71 -1.36
CA LEU A 137 15.32 -11.49 -0.84
C LEU A 137 14.55 -12.80 -0.94
N THR A 138 14.29 -13.43 0.20
CA THR A 138 13.39 -14.58 0.26
C THR A 138 11.97 -14.15 -0.06
N PRO A 139 11.22 -14.90 -0.90
CA PRO A 139 9.83 -14.58 -1.21
C PRO A 139 8.98 -14.48 0.06
N CYS A 140 8.07 -13.52 0.09
CA CYS A 140 7.13 -13.38 1.19
C CYS A 140 6.15 -14.55 1.18
N ARG A 141 5.89 -15.08 2.38
CA ARG A 141 4.90 -16.14 2.56
C ARG A 141 3.63 -15.53 3.17
N TYR A 142 2.53 -15.62 2.43
CA TYR A 142 1.22 -15.24 2.93
C TYR A 142 0.65 -16.32 3.86
N THR A 143 -0.02 -15.86 4.91
CA THR A 143 -0.75 -16.72 5.87
C THR A 143 -2.13 -16.12 6.12
N GLY A 144 -3.19 -16.84 5.75
CA GLY A 144 -4.55 -16.48 6.14
C GLY A 144 -4.76 -16.78 7.63
N SER A 145 -5.05 -15.74 8.41
CA SER A 145 -5.22 -15.82 9.86
C SER A 145 -5.97 -14.59 10.37
N GLU A 146 -6.20 -14.50 11.69
CA GLU A 146 -6.82 -13.33 12.29
C GLU A 146 -6.06 -12.82 13.52
N ILE A 147 -6.19 -11.52 13.76
CA ILE A 147 -5.86 -10.86 15.01
C ILE A 147 -7.01 -9.96 15.44
N ARG A 148 -7.42 -10.07 16.70
CA ARG A 148 -8.46 -9.22 17.31
C ARG A 148 -7.92 -8.59 18.58
N VAL A 149 -7.84 -7.28 18.57
CA VAL A 149 -7.53 -6.48 19.76
C VAL A 149 -8.84 -5.90 20.28
N ARG A 150 -9.45 -6.61 21.23
CA ARG A 150 -10.74 -6.20 21.80
C ARG A 150 -10.58 -5.08 22.80
N ASP A 151 -11.26 -3.99 22.56
CA ASP A 151 -11.41 -2.87 23.49
C ASP A 151 -12.84 -2.35 23.44
N ASP A 152 -13.64 -2.77 24.41
CA ASP A 152 -15.06 -2.41 24.51
C ASP A 152 -15.28 -0.97 25.02
N SER A 153 -14.23 -0.25 25.39
CA SER A 153 -14.30 1.18 25.73
C SER A 153 -14.37 2.08 24.50
N MET A 154 -13.98 1.57 23.34
CA MET A 154 -14.05 2.30 22.08
C MET A 154 -15.47 2.31 21.52
N PRO A 155 -15.91 3.42 20.90
CA PRO A 155 -17.26 3.50 20.34
C PRO A 155 -17.43 2.72 19.03
N LEU A 156 -16.36 2.54 18.27
CA LEU A 156 -16.37 1.93 16.94
C LEU A 156 -15.28 0.88 16.81
N ALA A 157 -15.56 -0.15 16.03
CA ALA A 157 -14.57 -1.14 15.62
C ALA A 157 -13.95 -0.75 14.28
N HIS A 158 -12.66 -0.94 14.19
CA HIS A 158 -11.84 -0.77 12.99
C HIS A 158 -11.40 -2.13 12.50
N VAL A 159 -11.82 -2.50 11.30
CA VAL A 159 -11.62 -3.86 10.76
C VAL A 159 -11.03 -3.78 9.36
N ALA A 160 -9.99 -4.56 9.11
CA ALA A 160 -9.47 -4.83 7.78
C ALA A 160 -9.58 -6.32 7.47
N VAL A 161 -10.11 -6.65 6.30
CA VAL A 161 -10.16 -7.99 5.76
C VAL A 161 -9.53 -8.00 4.37
N ALA A 162 -8.61 -8.92 4.14
CA ALA A 162 -7.89 -9.00 2.87
C ALA A 162 -7.55 -10.44 2.49
N VAL A 163 -7.17 -10.59 1.23
CA VAL A 163 -6.55 -11.79 0.68
C VAL A 163 -5.18 -11.44 0.13
N GLU A 164 -4.36 -12.44 -0.15
CA GLU A 164 -3.14 -12.23 -0.92
C GLU A 164 -3.47 -11.67 -2.30
N GLY A 165 -2.83 -10.57 -2.66
CA GLY A 165 -2.97 -9.92 -3.95
C GLY A 165 -1.78 -10.16 -4.87
N ALA A 166 -1.78 -9.49 -6.01
CA ALA A 166 -0.71 -9.56 -7.00
C ALA A 166 0.45 -8.60 -6.70
N GLY A 167 1.66 -9.00 -7.07
CA GLY A 167 2.82 -8.10 -7.04
C GLY A 167 2.80 -7.05 -8.15
N TRP A 168 3.75 -6.09 -8.09
CA TRP A 168 3.80 -4.98 -9.06
C TRP A 168 3.89 -5.42 -10.51
N THR A 169 4.64 -6.47 -10.80
CA THR A 169 4.92 -6.94 -12.17
C THR A 169 3.95 -7.99 -12.68
N ASP A 170 3.01 -8.43 -11.85
CA ASP A 170 2.03 -9.45 -12.24
C ASP A 170 1.02 -8.86 -13.23
N ALA A 171 0.67 -9.64 -14.23
CA ALA A 171 -0.33 -9.28 -15.25
C ALA A 171 -1.73 -9.08 -14.64
N ASP A 172 -2.03 -9.76 -13.53
CA ASP A 172 -3.31 -9.69 -12.83
C ASP A 172 -3.49 -8.39 -12.03
N ASN A 173 -2.43 -7.59 -11.86
CA ASN A 173 -2.50 -6.37 -11.07
C ASN A 173 -3.53 -5.37 -11.63
N ILE A 174 -3.52 -5.12 -12.95
CA ILE A 174 -4.46 -4.16 -13.56
C ILE A 174 -5.92 -4.62 -13.44
N PRO A 175 -6.30 -5.86 -13.74
CA PRO A 175 -7.64 -6.37 -13.44
C PRO A 175 -8.04 -6.28 -11.97
N LEU A 176 -7.10 -6.52 -11.02
CA LEU A 176 -7.35 -6.34 -9.58
C LEU A 176 -7.56 -4.87 -9.20
N MET A 177 -6.86 -3.92 -9.85
CA MET A 177 -7.10 -2.48 -9.67
C MET A 177 -8.51 -2.09 -10.15
N VAL A 178 -8.96 -2.65 -11.28
CA VAL A 178 -10.33 -2.44 -11.78
C VAL A 178 -11.35 -3.01 -10.79
N ALA A 179 -11.13 -4.23 -10.29
CA ALA A 179 -11.99 -4.86 -9.27
C ALA A 179 -12.03 -4.05 -7.97
N ASN A 180 -10.89 -3.51 -7.52
CA ASN A 180 -10.82 -2.62 -6.38
C ASN A 180 -11.63 -1.34 -6.57
N THR A 181 -11.55 -0.75 -7.77
CA THR A 181 -12.31 0.46 -8.14
C THR A 181 -13.81 0.20 -8.24
N LEU A 182 -14.23 -1.02 -8.59
CA LEU A 182 -15.64 -1.45 -8.58
C LEU A 182 -16.25 -1.38 -7.18
N ILE A 183 -15.51 -1.82 -6.17
CA ILE A 183 -15.92 -1.74 -4.76
C ILE A 183 -15.83 -0.28 -4.29
N GLY A 184 -14.71 0.36 -4.52
CA GLY A 184 -14.45 1.76 -4.21
C GLY A 184 -14.39 2.05 -2.71
N ALA A 185 -14.87 3.24 -2.34
CA ALA A 185 -14.94 3.73 -0.98
C ALA A 185 -16.25 4.48 -0.74
N TRP A 186 -16.68 4.53 0.50
CA TRP A 186 -17.83 5.32 0.92
C TRP A 186 -17.66 5.76 2.38
N ASP A 187 -18.17 6.94 2.66
CA ASP A 187 -18.23 7.52 3.99
C ASP A 187 -19.64 8.05 4.26
N ARG A 188 -20.10 7.94 5.50
CA ARG A 188 -21.44 8.37 5.89
C ARG A 188 -21.73 9.83 5.56
N SER A 189 -20.72 10.69 5.52
CA SER A 189 -20.85 12.09 5.12
C SER A 189 -21.25 12.29 3.64
N GLN A 190 -20.96 11.30 2.77
CA GLN A 190 -21.28 11.39 1.35
C GLN A 190 -22.74 11.09 1.03
N GLY A 191 -23.44 10.35 1.89
CA GLY A 191 -24.83 9.96 1.67
C GLY A 191 -25.01 9.07 0.42
N GLY A 192 -25.93 9.45 -0.45
CA GLY A 192 -26.17 8.83 -1.76
C GLY A 192 -27.23 7.73 -1.78
N GLY A 193 -27.41 6.96 -0.72
CA GLY A 193 -28.42 5.91 -0.64
C GLY A 193 -28.39 4.96 -1.83
N VAL A 194 -29.56 4.71 -2.41
CA VAL A 194 -29.73 3.83 -3.60
C VAL A 194 -29.01 4.32 -4.85
N ASN A 195 -28.62 5.60 -4.89
CA ASN A 195 -27.95 6.22 -6.04
C ASN A 195 -26.42 6.00 -6.04
N ASN A 196 -25.85 5.40 -4.99
CA ASN A 196 -24.46 5.03 -4.99
C ASN A 196 -24.15 4.03 -6.10
N ALA A 197 -23.03 4.24 -6.77
CA ALA A 197 -22.64 3.43 -7.91
C ALA A 197 -22.17 2.00 -7.50
N SER A 198 -21.46 1.89 -6.37
CA SER A 198 -21.00 0.62 -5.82
C SER A 198 -22.15 -0.12 -5.10
N TYR A 199 -22.22 -1.43 -5.28
CA TYR A 199 -23.18 -2.27 -4.56
C TYR A 199 -22.96 -2.16 -3.05
N LEU A 200 -21.71 -2.30 -2.60
CA LEU A 200 -21.37 -2.23 -1.18
C LEU A 200 -21.69 -0.84 -0.58
N ALA A 201 -21.46 0.25 -1.34
CA ALA A 201 -21.82 1.59 -0.90
C ALA A 201 -23.33 1.79 -0.77
N ARG A 202 -24.12 1.19 -1.68
CA ARG A 202 -25.59 1.19 -1.55
C ARG A 202 -26.06 0.45 -0.31
N ALA A 203 -25.54 -0.75 -0.07
CA ALA A 203 -25.88 -1.55 1.12
C ALA A 203 -25.47 -0.80 2.39
N ALA A 204 -24.23 -0.29 2.45
CA ALA A 204 -23.73 0.47 3.60
C ALA A 204 -24.59 1.70 3.90
N SER A 205 -25.00 2.44 2.86
CA SER A 205 -25.78 3.67 3.01
C SER A 205 -27.27 3.39 3.36
N CYS A 206 -27.88 2.36 2.77
CA CYS A 206 -29.31 2.07 2.99
C CYS A 206 -29.55 1.38 4.34
N ASP A 207 -28.66 0.48 4.73
CA ASP A 207 -28.81 -0.38 5.92
C ASP A 207 -27.96 0.10 7.10
N ASN A 208 -27.27 1.24 6.97
CA ASN A 208 -26.35 1.80 7.99
C ASN A 208 -25.32 0.79 8.49
N LEU A 209 -24.70 0.00 7.61
CA LEU A 209 -23.81 -1.10 7.97
C LEU A 209 -22.47 -0.66 8.55
N CYS A 210 -22.00 0.54 8.21
CA CYS A 210 -20.73 1.09 8.69
C CYS A 210 -20.73 2.61 8.69
N HIS A 211 -19.73 3.20 9.31
CA HIS A 211 -19.45 4.63 9.21
C HIS A 211 -18.71 4.97 7.93
N SER A 212 -17.74 4.17 7.58
CA SER A 212 -16.97 4.29 6.33
C SER A 212 -16.38 2.94 5.94
N PHE A 213 -16.11 2.77 4.65
CA PHE A 213 -15.25 1.71 4.16
C PHE A 213 -14.37 2.19 3.00
N GLN A 214 -13.26 1.53 2.81
CA GLN A 214 -12.33 1.77 1.72
C GLN A 214 -11.76 0.44 1.24
N SER A 215 -11.91 0.16 -0.06
CA SER A 215 -11.19 -0.93 -0.70
C SER A 215 -9.73 -0.53 -0.93
N PHE A 216 -8.82 -1.48 -0.81
CA PHE A 216 -7.39 -1.24 -1.04
C PHE A 216 -6.76 -2.36 -1.87
N ASN A 217 -5.74 -2.00 -2.64
CA ASN A 217 -4.88 -2.91 -3.37
C ASN A 217 -3.43 -2.46 -3.14
N THR A 218 -2.76 -3.10 -2.20
CA THR A 218 -1.38 -2.79 -1.84
C THR A 218 -0.47 -3.82 -2.48
N CYS A 219 0.35 -3.36 -3.44
CA CYS A 219 1.26 -4.23 -4.17
C CYS A 219 2.67 -4.14 -3.61
N TYR A 220 3.36 -5.27 -3.58
CA TYR A 220 4.76 -5.43 -3.24
C TYR A 220 5.51 -6.07 -4.42
N LYS A 221 6.79 -6.37 -4.25
CA LYS A 221 7.61 -6.92 -5.34
C LYS A 221 7.10 -8.28 -5.82
N ASP A 222 6.76 -9.16 -4.89
CA ASP A 222 6.43 -10.58 -5.13
C ASP A 222 5.05 -10.99 -4.61
N THR A 223 4.33 -10.11 -3.92
CA THR A 223 3.03 -10.36 -3.31
C THR A 223 2.22 -9.06 -3.22
N GLY A 224 1.06 -9.12 -2.63
CA GLY A 224 0.22 -7.96 -2.32
C GLY A 224 -0.84 -8.29 -1.29
N LEU A 225 -1.58 -7.26 -0.87
CA LEU A 225 -2.81 -7.39 -0.10
C LEU A 225 -3.94 -6.66 -0.81
N TRP A 226 -5.00 -7.39 -1.08
CA TRP A 226 -6.21 -6.87 -1.69
C TRP A 226 -7.39 -7.06 -0.76
N GLY A 227 -8.09 -5.99 -0.40
CA GLY A 227 -9.12 -6.11 0.61
C GLY A 227 -9.93 -4.84 0.85
N ILE A 228 -10.60 -4.83 2.01
CA ILE A 228 -11.45 -3.74 2.47
C ILE A 228 -11.14 -3.44 3.93
N TYR A 229 -10.97 -2.16 4.22
CA TYR A 229 -10.95 -1.60 5.56
C TYR A 229 -12.29 -0.92 5.83
N PHE A 230 -12.88 -1.11 7.00
CA PHE A 230 -14.12 -0.45 7.38
C PHE A 230 -14.16 -0.10 8.87
N VAL A 231 -14.97 0.90 9.19
CA VAL A 231 -15.23 1.37 10.54
C VAL A 231 -16.73 1.23 10.81
N GLY A 232 -17.10 0.49 11.83
CA GLY A 232 -18.50 0.20 12.11
C GLY A 232 -18.84 0.08 13.58
N GLU A 233 -20.14 0.14 13.87
CA GLU A 233 -20.68 -0.12 15.21
C GLU A 233 -20.63 -1.63 15.52
N PRO A 234 -20.48 -2.02 16.79
CA PRO A 234 -20.33 -3.43 17.18
C PRO A 234 -21.41 -4.38 16.64
N LEU A 235 -22.66 -3.91 16.62
CA LEU A 235 -23.82 -4.71 16.19
C LEU A 235 -23.94 -4.88 14.68
N GLN A 236 -23.22 -4.07 13.89
CA GLN A 236 -23.28 -4.08 12.42
C GLN A 236 -22.15 -4.88 11.77
N LEU A 237 -21.17 -5.36 12.55
CA LEU A 237 -19.96 -5.99 12.03
C LEU A 237 -20.24 -7.28 11.25
N ASP A 238 -21.21 -8.09 11.71
CA ASP A 238 -21.61 -9.33 11.03
C ASP A 238 -22.26 -9.02 9.67
N ASP A 239 -23.22 -8.09 9.66
CA ASP A 239 -23.92 -7.70 8.44
C ASP A 239 -22.96 -7.04 7.42
N MET A 240 -22.04 -6.21 7.90
CA MET A 240 -21.03 -5.59 7.03
C MET A 240 -20.10 -6.66 6.43
N MET A 241 -19.63 -7.62 7.23
CA MET A 241 -18.79 -8.72 6.76
C MET A 241 -19.52 -9.58 5.71
N TYR A 242 -20.79 -9.91 5.97
CA TYR A 242 -21.62 -10.62 4.99
C TYR A 242 -21.73 -9.88 3.65
N ASN A 243 -21.98 -8.57 3.69
CA ASN A 243 -22.11 -7.77 2.47
C ASN A 243 -20.77 -7.63 1.72
N ILE A 244 -19.63 -7.56 2.42
CA ILE A 244 -18.30 -7.60 1.83
C ILE A 244 -18.10 -8.91 1.06
N GLN A 245 -18.37 -10.05 1.70
CA GLN A 245 -18.20 -11.37 1.09
C GLN A 245 -19.15 -11.57 -0.09
N LYS A 246 -20.38 -11.09 0.03
CA LYS A 246 -21.37 -11.11 -1.06
C LYS A 246 -20.88 -10.30 -2.26
N GLU A 247 -20.27 -9.10 -2.05
CA GLU A 247 -19.70 -8.30 -3.14
C GLU A 247 -18.51 -9.01 -3.78
N TRP A 248 -17.62 -9.62 -2.99
CA TRP A 248 -16.50 -10.39 -3.50
C TRP A 248 -16.94 -11.58 -4.37
N MET A 249 -17.96 -12.33 -3.94
CA MET A 249 -18.50 -13.45 -4.73
C MET A 249 -19.23 -12.95 -5.99
N LYS A 250 -19.90 -11.80 -5.92
CA LYS A 250 -20.48 -11.12 -7.09
C LYS A 250 -19.42 -10.77 -8.13
N LEU A 251 -18.26 -10.28 -7.71
CA LEU A 251 -17.13 -10.00 -8.62
C LEU A 251 -16.63 -11.25 -9.34
N CYS A 252 -16.70 -12.41 -8.70
CA CYS A 252 -16.31 -13.68 -9.31
C CYS A 252 -17.31 -14.18 -10.36
N THR A 253 -18.60 -13.76 -10.29
CA THR A 253 -19.69 -14.42 -11.04
C THR A 253 -20.52 -13.48 -11.92
N THR A 254 -21.09 -12.42 -11.35
CA THR A 254 -22.19 -11.66 -11.96
C THR A 254 -21.87 -10.20 -12.27
N VAL A 255 -20.62 -9.77 -12.12
CA VAL A 255 -20.22 -8.41 -12.53
C VAL A 255 -20.57 -8.15 -13.99
N THR A 256 -21.13 -6.98 -14.28
CA THR A 256 -21.61 -6.61 -15.59
C THR A 256 -20.62 -5.74 -16.38
N GLU A 257 -20.76 -5.69 -17.70
CA GLU A 257 -19.93 -4.87 -18.58
C GLU A 257 -20.00 -3.39 -18.22
N GLY A 258 -21.20 -2.87 -17.98
CA GLY A 258 -21.38 -1.46 -17.60
C GLY A 258 -20.74 -1.10 -16.24
N GLU A 259 -20.69 -2.02 -15.29
CA GLU A 259 -19.97 -1.82 -14.02
C GLU A 259 -18.45 -1.77 -14.25
N VAL A 260 -17.92 -2.68 -15.09
CA VAL A 260 -16.49 -2.72 -15.42
C VAL A 260 -16.07 -1.48 -16.20
N ASP A 261 -16.82 -1.05 -17.19
CA ASP A 261 -16.51 0.16 -17.98
C ASP A 261 -16.53 1.43 -17.11
N ARG A 262 -17.49 1.53 -16.21
CA ARG A 262 -17.52 2.61 -15.23
C ARG A 262 -16.28 2.60 -14.33
N ALA A 263 -15.87 1.42 -13.83
CA ALA A 263 -14.69 1.30 -12.98
C ALA A 263 -13.40 1.64 -13.74
N LYS A 264 -13.27 1.21 -15.00
CA LYS A 264 -12.14 1.56 -15.87
C LYS A 264 -12.01 3.06 -16.04
N ASN A 265 -13.12 3.74 -16.36
CA ASN A 265 -13.13 5.19 -16.52
C ASN A 265 -12.78 5.91 -15.20
N LEU A 266 -13.29 5.45 -14.07
CA LEU A 266 -12.98 6.00 -12.76
C LEU A 266 -11.51 5.77 -12.40
N LEU A 267 -10.97 4.58 -12.65
CA LEU A 267 -9.57 4.25 -12.41
C LEU A 267 -8.64 5.17 -13.20
N LYS A 268 -8.88 5.34 -14.51
CA LYS A 268 -8.14 6.25 -15.38
C LYS A 268 -8.16 7.68 -14.86
N THR A 269 -9.34 8.16 -14.48
CA THR A 269 -9.50 9.50 -13.92
C THR A 269 -8.69 9.68 -12.64
N ASN A 270 -8.79 8.74 -11.70
CA ASN A 270 -8.07 8.80 -10.44
C ASN A 270 -6.55 8.76 -10.64
N MET A 271 -6.06 7.93 -11.56
CA MET A 271 -4.64 7.85 -11.88
C MET A 271 -4.11 9.17 -12.47
N LEU A 272 -4.88 9.82 -13.34
CA LEU A 272 -4.51 11.13 -13.88
C LEU A 272 -4.52 12.22 -12.81
N LEU A 273 -5.52 12.21 -11.93
CA LEU A 273 -5.62 13.17 -10.81
C LEU A 273 -4.46 12.98 -9.80
N GLN A 274 -4.00 11.75 -9.57
CA GLN A 274 -2.85 11.50 -8.70
C GLN A 274 -1.54 12.04 -9.27
N LEU A 275 -1.44 12.21 -10.60
CA LEU A 275 -0.25 12.76 -11.27
C LEU A 275 -0.33 14.29 -11.45
N ASP A 276 -1.22 14.98 -10.72
CA ASP A 276 -1.28 16.43 -10.71
C ASP A 276 -0.17 17.02 -9.83
N GLY A 277 0.83 17.56 -10.48
CA GLY A 277 1.99 18.19 -9.82
C GLY A 277 3.31 17.45 -9.98
N THR A 278 4.41 18.19 -9.80
CA THR A 278 5.76 17.68 -10.05
C THR A 278 6.22 16.64 -9.03
N THR A 279 5.82 16.75 -7.77
CA THR A 279 6.21 15.80 -6.71
C THR A 279 5.61 14.41 -6.96
N PRO A 280 4.29 14.24 -7.15
CA PRO A 280 3.72 12.93 -7.49
C PRO A 280 4.29 12.33 -8.77
N VAL A 281 4.51 13.14 -9.81
CA VAL A 281 5.13 12.67 -11.07
C VAL A 281 6.55 12.18 -10.84
N CYS A 282 7.34 12.89 -10.04
CA CYS A 282 8.71 12.50 -9.72
C CYS A 282 8.77 11.18 -8.94
N GLU A 283 7.88 11.01 -7.97
CA GLU A 283 7.76 9.79 -7.19
C GLU A 283 7.29 8.62 -8.06
N ASP A 284 6.30 8.82 -8.91
CA ASP A 284 5.81 7.82 -9.86
C ASP A 284 6.92 7.32 -10.78
N ILE A 285 7.74 8.23 -11.34
CA ILE A 285 8.89 7.87 -12.18
C ILE A 285 9.86 6.99 -11.39
N GLY A 286 10.26 7.44 -10.19
CA GLY A 286 11.23 6.72 -9.36
C GLY A 286 10.75 5.32 -8.98
N ARG A 287 9.49 5.20 -8.54
CA ARG A 287 8.86 3.95 -8.16
C ARG A 287 8.71 2.99 -9.32
N GLN A 288 8.26 3.46 -10.48
CA GLN A 288 8.09 2.62 -11.67
C GLN A 288 9.43 2.09 -12.18
N ILE A 289 10.49 2.90 -12.19
CA ILE A 289 11.82 2.43 -12.58
C ILE A 289 12.34 1.36 -11.63
N LEU A 290 12.14 1.51 -10.32
CA LEU A 290 12.53 0.50 -9.33
C LEU A 290 11.75 -0.82 -9.47
N CYS A 291 10.45 -0.74 -9.80
CA CYS A 291 9.58 -1.91 -9.89
C CYS A 291 9.61 -2.58 -11.28
N TYR A 292 9.61 -1.77 -12.35
CA TYR A 292 9.44 -2.24 -13.73
C TYR A 292 10.69 -2.08 -14.62
N ASN A 293 11.77 -1.47 -14.11
CA ASN A 293 12.94 -1.04 -14.89
C ASN A 293 12.62 -0.06 -16.03
N ARG A 294 11.42 0.50 -16.04
CA ARG A 294 10.98 1.53 -16.99
C ARG A 294 9.81 2.31 -16.44
N ARG A 295 9.58 3.51 -16.97
CA ARG A 295 8.30 4.18 -16.78
C ARG A 295 7.30 3.68 -17.84
N ILE A 296 6.10 3.31 -17.40
CA ILE A 296 4.99 2.96 -18.29
C ILE A 296 4.34 4.26 -18.76
N PRO A 297 4.32 4.55 -20.07
CA PRO A 297 3.66 5.74 -20.58
C PRO A 297 2.15 5.71 -20.29
N ILE A 298 1.56 6.87 -20.03
CA ILE A 298 0.12 6.97 -19.67
C ILE A 298 -0.76 6.32 -20.73
N HIS A 299 -0.47 6.52 -22.03
CA HIS A 299 -1.25 5.91 -23.12
C HIS A 299 -1.15 4.37 -23.17
N GLU A 300 0.00 3.80 -22.74
CA GLU A 300 0.13 2.34 -22.62
C GLU A 300 -0.69 1.83 -21.44
N LEU A 301 -0.65 2.53 -20.31
CA LEU A 301 -1.43 2.17 -19.14
C LEU A 301 -2.94 2.28 -19.42
N ASP A 302 -3.35 3.34 -20.11
CA ASP A 302 -4.72 3.54 -20.58
C ASP A 302 -5.18 2.38 -21.48
N ALA A 303 -4.38 2.00 -22.47
CA ALA A 303 -4.67 0.86 -23.32
C ALA A 303 -4.74 -0.49 -22.56
N ARG A 304 -3.89 -0.69 -21.55
CA ARG A 304 -3.94 -1.88 -20.69
C ARG A 304 -5.22 -1.94 -19.86
N ILE A 305 -5.67 -0.80 -19.33
CA ILE A 305 -6.95 -0.72 -18.59
C ILE A 305 -8.11 -0.97 -19.54
N ASP A 306 -8.09 -0.41 -20.76
CA ASP A 306 -9.14 -0.64 -21.76
C ASP A 306 -9.24 -2.10 -22.19
N ALA A 307 -8.13 -2.80 -22.25
CA ALA A 307 -8.08 -4.21 -22.60
C ALA A 307 -8.70 -5.14 -21.52
N VAL A 308 -8.95 -4.65 -20.32
CA VAL A 308 -9.59 -5.46 -19.26
C VAL A 308 -11.05 -5.72 -19.62
N SER A 309 -11.39 -6.99 -19.83
CA SER A 309 -12.76 -7.46 -20.08
C SER A 309 -13.47 -7.84 -18.77
N VAL A 310 -14.78 -7.99 -18.81
CA VAL A 310 -15.58 -8.54 -17.71
C VAL A 310 -15.06 -9.93 -17.31
N GLN A 311 -14.70 -10.76 -18.29
CA GLN A 311 -14.18 -12.10 -18.03
C GLN A 311 -12.84 -12.04 -17.30
N ASN A 312 -11.93 -11.13 -17.67
CA ASN A 312 -10.66 -10.95 -16.94
C ASN A 312 -10.90 -10.58 -15.47
N VAL A 313 -11.86 -9.70 -15.20
CA VAL A 313 -12.20 -9.33 -13.81
C VAL A 313 -12.74 -10.54 -13.05
N ARG A 314 -13.66 -11.33 -13.64
CA ARG A 314 -14.21 -12.53 -13.02
C ARG A 314 -13.13 -13.58 -12.74
N ASP A 315 -12.28 -13.85 -13.73
CA ASP A 315 -11.22 -14.87 -13.63
C ASP A 315 -10.20 -14.50 -12.54
N VAL A 316 -9.81 -13.22 -12.49
CA VAL A 316 -8.88 -12.72 -11.48
C VAL A 316 -9.53 -12.74 -10.09
N CYS A 317 -10.76 -12.27 -9.95
CA CYS A 317 -11.46 -12.35 -8.67
C CYS A 317 -11.68 -13.81 -8.23
N TYR A 318 -12.00 -14.71 -9.16
CA TYR A 318 -12.10 -16.13 -8.85
C TYR A 318 -10.75 -16.70 -8.38
N LYS A 319 -9.65 -16.35 -9.05
CA LYS A 319 -8.29 -16.79 -8.69
C LYS A 319 -7.86 -16.31 -7.30
N TYR A 320 -8.14 -15.06 -6.94
CA TYR A 320 -7.62 -14.42 -5.73
C TYR A 320 -8.61 -14.39 -4.55
N LEU A 321 -9.92 -14.54 -4.78
CA LEU A 321 -10.93 -14.47 -3.73
C LEU A 321 -11.60 -15.82 -3.44
N TYR A 322 -12.03 -16.52 -4.50
CA TYR A 322 -12.79 -17.74 -4.34
C TYR A 322 -11.98 -18.82 -3.62
N ASP A 323 -12.54 -19.34 -2.54
CA ASP A 323 -11.95 -20.38 -1.69
C ASP A 323 -10.55 -20.04 -1.14
N LYS A 324 -10.22 -18.75 -0.97
CA LYS A 324 -8.97 -18.30 -0.35
C LYS A 324 -9.14 -18.11 1.15
N CYS A 325 -8.04 -18.27 1.89
CA CYS A 325 -7.99 -17.97 3.30
C CYS A 325 -7.79 -16.46 3.51
N PRO A 326 -8.75 -15.71 4.02
CA PRO A 326 -8.56 -14.28 4.26
C PRO A 326 -7.65 -14.03 5.46
N VAL A 327 -7.07 -12.85 5.53
CA VAL A 327 -6.47 -12.29 6.73
C VAL A 327 -7.42 -11.24 7.30
N VAL A 328 -7.60 -11.25 8.61
CA VAL A 328 -8.48 -10.32 9.32
C VAL A 328 -7.71 -9.64 10.45
N ALA A 329 -7.77 -8.32 10.50
CA ALA A 329 -7.26 -7.54 11.62
C ALA A 329 -8.37 -6.63 12.15
N ALA A 330 -8.63 -6.68 13.45
CA ALA A 330 -9.69 -5.90 14.06
C ALA A 330 -9.25 -5.29 15.40
N VAL A 331 -9.61 -4.04 15.61
CA VAL A 331 -9.33 -3.28 16.84
C VAL A 331 -10.61 -2.59 17.30
N GLY A 332 -10.92 -2.66 18.59
CA GLY A 332 -12.10 -2.07 19.22
C GLY A 332 -13.13 -3.09 19.70
N PRO A 333 -14.41 -2.74 19.77
CA PRO A 333 -15.48 -3.62 20.22
C PRO A 333 -15.84 -4.69 19.18
N THR A 334 -15.03 -5.74 19.10
CA THR A 334 -15.05 -6.75 18.03
C THR A 334 -15.98 -7.92 18.30
N GLU A 335 -16.81 -7.90 19.34
CA GLU A 335 -17.70 -9.02 19.71
C GLU A 335 -18.68 -9.41 18.60
N GLY A 336 -19.21 -8.42 17.86
CA GLY A 336 -20.14 -8.66 16.74
C GLY A 336 -19.47 -9.13 15.45
N LEU A 337 -18.13 -9.19 15.39
CA LEU A 337 -17.43 -9.70 14.20
C LEU A 337 -17.50 -11.23 14.18
N PRO A 338 -17.94 -11.88 13.06
CA PRO A 338 -17.97 -13.32 12.94
C PRO A 338 -16.63 -13.98 13.25
N ASP A 339 -16.63 -15.19 13.78
CA ASP A 339 -15.40 -15.96 13.97
C ASP A 339 -14.72 -16.25 12.62
N TYR A 340 -13.40 -16.52 12.68
CA TYR A 340 -12.60 -16.74 11.47
C TYR A 340 -13.10 -17.89 10.60
N THR A 341 -13.62 -18.96 11.21
CA THR A 341 -14.13 -20.13 10.48
C THR A 341 -15.36 -19.76 9.64
N ARG A 342 -16.24 -18.92 10.20
CA ARG A 342 -17.40 -18.40 9.48
C ARG A 342 -16.99 -17.44 8.37
N ILE A 343 -16.04 -16.54 8.63
CA ILE A 343 -15.49 -15.65 7.58
C ILE A 343 -14.84 -16.48 6.47
N ARG A 344 -14.01 -17.46 6.81
CA ARG A 344 -13.41 -18.38 5.84
C ARG A 344 -14.46 -19.18 5.06
N GLY A 345 -15.51 -19.62 5.73
CA GLY A 345 -16.64 -20.33 5.12
C GLY A 345 -17.39 -19.48 4.09
N GLY A 346 -17.48 -18.16 4.27
CA GLY A 346 -18.10 -17.23 3.32
C GLY A 346 -17.31 -16.99 2.04
N MET A 347 -16.06 -17.48 1.95
CA MET A 347 -15.21 -17.27 0.77
C MET A 347 -15.48 -18.23 -0.40
N TYR A 348 -16.48 -19.09 -0.32
CA TYR A 348 -16.89 -19.99 -1.42
C TYR A 348 -18.41 -20.02 -1.65
N TRP A 349 -19.14 -18.98 -1.24
CA TRP A 349 -20.54 -18.80 -1.59
C TRP A 349 -20.65 -18.29 -3.04
N VAL A 350 -20.99 -19.16 -3.98
CA VAL A 350 -21.22 -18.84 -5.39
C VAL A 350 -22.67 -19.01 -5.77
#